data_6c5f08dd4bdfa44e43b01e6a625513b2
#
_entry.id   6c5f08dd4bdfa44e43b01e6a625513b2
#
_cell.length_a   1.000
_cell.length_b   1.000
_cell.length_c   1.000
_cell.angle_alpha   90.00
_cell.angle_beta   90.00
_cell.angle_gamma   90.00
#
_symmetry.space_group_name_H-M   'P 1'
#
loop_
_entity.id
_entity.type
_entity.pdbx_description
1 polymer ?
#
loop_
_entity_poly.entity_id
_entity_poly.type
_entity_poly.pdbx_seq_one_letter_code
_entity_poly.pdbx_strand_id
1 'polypeptide(L)'
;MKKCYFIILFIFLSVSVSSSQTIDYTQGLSIWFDTPNGLDNRAIWLRASGLGNNPDKAWENSSLPIGNGSLGANILGSISAERITLNEKTLWKGGPNTAKGAGYYWNVNKQSANILKDIRQAFLDGNKEKAARLTQENFNGLAEYEERDETPFRFGSFTTMGELYIETGLSEINMKNYHRILSLDSAMAVVQFDKDGTEYQRKYFISYPDSVMVMKFTANKKGKQNLVLSYCPNSEAESYLSADGNNGLGYTGVLNNNKMKFAFRIKALHKGGILKTENSRIIVKDADEVVFLLTADTDYKINFNPDFNDPQTYVGKDPEQTTLAMMNNALEKGYDKLIRNHKTDYTALFNRVQLQINPEAGTPDLPTYKRLDNYRKGVPDYQLEQLYYQFGRYLLIASSRPGNMPANLQGLW
;
A
#
# COMPACT_ATOMS: atom_id res chain seq x y z
N MET A 1 -17.20 34.83 -69.93
CA MET A 1 -16.84 33.49 -69.47
C MET A 1 -16.18 33.59 -68.11
N LYS A 2 -16.91 33.32 -67.03
CA LYS A 2 -16.38 33.30 -65.64
C LYS A 2 -15.98 31.88 -65.28
N LYS A 3 -14.71 31.64 -65.01
CA LYS A 3 -14.21 30.32 -64.53
C LYS A 3 -14.42 30.23 -63.03
N CYS A 4 -15.28 29.31 -62.57
CA CYS A 4 -15.37 28.88 -61.18
C CYS A 4 -14.29 27.87 -60.87
N TYR A 5 -13.43 28.17 -59.90
CA TYR A 5 -12.48 27.23 -59.33
C TYR A 5 -13.13 26.58 -58.08
N PHE A 6 -13.34 25.27 -58.15
CA PHE A 6 -13.75 24.47 -57.00
C PHE A 6 -12.47 24.12 -56.20
N ILE A 7 -12.36 24.63 -54.97
CA ILE A 7 -11.31 24.21 -54.01
C ILE A 7 -11.90 23.05 -53.21
N ILE A 8 -11.38 21.83 -53.43
CA ILE A 8 -11.70 20.65 -52.61
C ILE A 8 -10.77 20.69 -51.39
N LEU A 9 -11.35 20.98 -50.22
CA LEU A 9 -10.65 20.96 -48.93
C LEU A 9 -10.60 19.51 -48.44
N PHE A 10 -9.45 18.83 -48.52
CA PHE A 10 -9.23 17.54 -47.89
C PHE A 10 -9.00 17.75 -46.39
N ILE A 11 -10.00 17.44 -45.56
CA ILE A 11 -9.85 17.36 -44.10
C ILE A 11 -9.21 16.00 -43.80
N PHE A 12 -7.92 15.99 -43.50
CA PHE A 12 -7.27 14.85 -42.91
C PHE A 12 -7.71 14.73 -41.44
N LEU A 13 -8.64 13.83 -41.13
CA LEU A 13 -8.86 13.38 -39.76
C LEU A 13 -7.65 12.51 -39.36
N SER A 14 -6.73 13.07 -38.62
CA SER A 14 -5.72 12.30 -37.91
C SER A 14 -6.37 11.57 -36.77
N VAL A 15 -6.69 10.28 -36.98
CA VAL A 15 -7.02 9.36 -35.89
C VAL A 15 -5.71 9.11 -35.16
N SER A 16 -5.53 9.81 -34.03
CA SER A 16 -4.46 9.48 -33.07
C SER A 16 -4.81 8.12 -32.45
N VAL A 17 -4.25 7.06 -32.99
CA VAL A 17 -4.18 5.77 -32.32
C VAL A 17 -3.27 5.99 -31.12
N SER A 18 -3.84 6.07 -29.93
CA SER A 18 -3.09 6.03 -28.69
C SER A 18 -2.46 4.65 -28.59
N SER A 19 -1.22 4.51 -29.04
CA SER A 19 -0.43 3.32 -28.77
C SER A 19 -0.26 3.23 -27.26
N SER A 20 -0.70 2.16 -26.63
CA SER A 20 -0.31 1.81 -25.28
C SER A 20 1.22 1.71 -25.28
N GLN A 21 1.90 2.67 -24.66
CA GLN A 21 3.34 2.55 -24.44
C GLN A 21 3.55 1.32 -23.56
N THR A 22 4.06 0.26 -24.14
CA THR A 22 4.63 -0.87 -23.40
C THR A 22 5.73 -0.30 -22.51
N ILE A 23 5.60 -0.48 -21.20
CA ILE A 23 6.68 -0.10 -20.27
C ILE A 23 7.81 -1.08 -20.53
N ASP A 24 8.94 -0.55 -20.98
CA ASP A 24 10.17 -1.34 -21.10
C ASP A 24 10.72 -1.56 -19.69
N TYR A 25 10.38 -2.72 -19.11
CA TYR A 25 10.79 -3.12 -17.76
C TYR A 25 12.20 -3.71 -17.73
N THR A 26 12.82 -3.94 -18.89
CA THR A 26 14.18 -4.51 -18.98
C THR A 26 15.27 -3.45 -18.83
N GLN A 27 14.96 -2.18 -19.10
CA GLN A 27 15.91 -1.07 -19.08
C GLN A 27 15.81 -0.16 -17.85
N GLY A 28 14.76 -0.30 -17.01
CA GLY A 28 14.51 0.56 -15.85
C GLY A 28 14.84 -0.11 -14.50
N LEU A 29 14.83 0.71 -13.44
CA LEU A 29 14.89 0.22 -12.07
C LEU A 29 13.55 -0.41 -11.67
N SER A 30 13.35 -1.68 -12.04
CA SER A 30 12.07 -2.38 -11.86
C SER A 30 12.24 -3.73 -11.15
N ILE A 31 11.38 -4.00 -10.20
CA ILE A 31 11.15 -5.35 -9.66
C ILE A 31 10.00 -5.94 -10.44
N TRP A 32 10.19 -7.12 -11.03
CA TRP A 32 9.14 -7.71 -11.84
C TRP A 32 9.05 -9.23 -11.77
N PHE A 33 7.88 -9.76 -12.10
CA PHE A 33 7.51 -11.17 -12.08
C PHE A 33 6.75 -11.53 -13.35
N ASP A 34 6.96 -12.74 -13.84
CA ASP A 34 6.32 -13.31 -15.04
C ASP A 34 5.14 -14.24 -14.71
N THR A 35 4.75 -14.31 -13.44
CA THR A 35 3.65 -15.15 -12.96
C THR A 35 2.72 -14.37 -12.03
N PRO A 36 1.39 -14.57 -12.11
CA PRO A 36 0.47 -13.99 -11.16
C PRO A 36 0.64 -14.62 -9.77
N ASN A 37 0.33 -13.86 -8.73
CA ASN A 37 0.13 -14.45 -7.42
C ASN A 37 -1.21 -15.15 -7.40
N GLY A 38 -1.23 -16.41 -6.98
CA GLY A 38 -2.47 -17.12 -6.71
C GLY A 38 -3.24 -16.47 -5.55
N LEU A 39 -4.57 -16.53 -5.62
CA LEU A 39 -5.40 -16.19 -4.47
C LEU A 39 -5.22 -17.27 -3.39
N ASP A 40 -4.91 -16.83 -2.18
CA ASP A 40 -4.96 -17.70 -1.02
C ASP A 40 -6.43 -17.94 -0.62
N ASN A 41 -6.84 -19.20 -0.61
CA ASN A 41 -8.21 -19.58 -0.26
C ASN A 41 -8.50 -19.52 1.26
N ARG A 42 -7.52 -19.16 2.09
CA ARG A 42 -7.74 -18.96 3.52
C ARG A 42 -8.58 -17.72 3.77
N ALA A 43 -9.36 -17.75 4.83
CA ALA A 43 -10.10 -16.58 5.26
C ALA A 43 -9.16 -15.38 5.48
N ILE A 44 -9.55 -14.23 4.99
CA ILE A 44 -8.77 -12.99 4.98
C ILE A 44 -8.25 -12.64 6.38
N TRP A 45 -9.10 -12.75 7.40
CA TRP A 45 -8.72 -12.46 8.78
C TRP A 45 -7.63 -13.39 9.32
N LEU A 46 -7.53 -14.63 8.84
CA LEU A 46 -6.44 -15.56 9.19
C LEU A 46 -5.12 -15.13 8.50
N ARG A 47 -5.21 -14.51 7.35
CA ARG A 47 -4.03 -13.97 6.65
C ARG A 47 -3.55 -12.67 7.28
N ALA A 48 -4.48 -11.77 7.58
CA ALA A 48 -4.19 -10.45 8.15
C ALA A 48 -3.66 -10.52 9.58
N SER A 49 -3.99 -11.56 10.35
CA SER A 49 -3.55 -11.68 11.74
C SER A 49 -2.05 -11.92 11.91
N GLY A 50 -1.35 -12.39 10.87
CA GLY A 50 0.10 -12.69 10.95
C GLY A 50 0.52 -13.72 12.02
N LEU A 51 -0.43 -14.17 12.85
CA LEU A 51 -0.21 -15.00 14.02
C LEU A 51 -0.42 -16.49 13.77
N GLY A 52 -0.72 -16.88 12.54
CA GLY A 52 -0.86 -18.28 12.17
C GLY A 52 0.50 -18.91 11.85
N ASN A 53 0.64 -20.19 12.18
CA ASN A 53 1.77 -21.04 11.73
C ASN A 53 1.84 -21.19 10.18
N ASN A 54 1.11 -20.36 9.44
CA ASN A 54 0.96 -20.44 8.01
C ASN A 54 0.93 -19.01 7.40
N PRO A 55 2.12 -18.41 7.18
CA PRO A 55 2.25 -17.07 6.66
C PRO A 55 1.63 -16.95 5.25
N ASP A 56 1.13 -15.77 4.92
CA ASP A 56 0.66 -15.43 3.58
C ASP A 56 1.86 -15.23 2.65
N LYS A 57 2.38 -16.32 2.11
CA LYS A 57 3.59 -16.32 1.28
C LYS A 57 3.46 -15.45 0.04
N ALA A 58 2.27 -15.32 -0.52
CA ALA A 58 2.03 -14.45 -1.68
C ALA A 58 2.19 -12.97 -1.30
N TRP A 59 1.65 -12.58 -0.16
CA TRP A 59 1.81 -11.23 0.36
C TRP A 59 3.26 -10.95 0.80
N GLU A 60 3.87 -11.85 1.57
CA GLU A 60 5.22 -11.64 2.15
C GLU A 60 6.33 -11.61 1.09
N ASN A 61 6.29 -12.54 0.13
CA ASN A 61 7.44 -12.78 -0.75
C ASN A 61 7.32 -12.13 -2.12
N SER A 62 6.13 -11.72 -2.53
CA SER A 62 5.93 -11.33 -3.93
C SER A 62 4.86 -10.28 -4.18
N SER A 63 4.24 -9.69 -3.17
CA SER A 63 3.40 -8.51 -3.37
C SER A 63 4.23 -7.29 -3.79
N LEU A 64 3.59 -6.34 -4.49
CA LEU A 64 4.21 -5.08 -4.89
C LEU A 64 3.77 -3.98 -3.93
N PRO A 65 4.65 -3.52 -3.02
CA PRO A 65 4.32 -2.47 -2.07
C PRO A 65 4.29 -1.09 -2.74
N ILE A 66 3.22 -0.32 -2.52
CA ILE A 66 3.12 1.09 -2.92
C ILE A 66 2.72 1.96 -1.73
N GLY A 67 3.14 3.22 -1.68
CA GLY A 67 2.83 4.10 -0.55
C GLY A 67 3.20 5.56 -0.77
N ASN A 68 2.68 6.42 0.11
CA ASN A 68 2.92 7.87 0.10
C ASN A 68 3.33 8.43 1.47
N GLY A 69 3.74 7.57 2.39
CA GLY A 69 4.10 7.97 3.76
C GLY A 69 2.94 7.97 4.75
N SER A 70 1.69 7.92 4.29
CA SER A 70 0.47 7.80 5.12
C SER A 70 -0.29 6.53 4.77
N LEU A 71 -0.73 6.42 3.53
CA LEU A 71 -1.43 5.26 2.99
C LEU A 71 -0.44 4.33 2.30
N GLY A 72 -0.54 3.05 2.58
CA GLY A 72 0.20 1.97 1.95
C GLY A 72 -0.72 0.89 1.40
N ALA A 73 -0.28 0.22 0.36
CA ALA A 73 -0.98 -0.91 -0.20
C ALA A 73 -0.02 -1.95 -0.77
N ASN A 74 -0.39 -3.23 -0.69
CA ASN A 74 0.28 -4.32 -1.39
C ASN A 74 -0.58 -4.80 -2.54
N ILE A 75 -0.03 -4.76 -3.75
CA ILE A 75 -0.69 -5.23 -4.97
C ILE A 75 -0.23 -6.66 -5.26
N LEU A 76 -1.14 -7.61 -5.34
CA LEU A 76 -0.80 -9.00 -5.58
C LEU A 76 -0.70 -9.37 -7.06
N GLY A 77 -1.47 -8.72 -7.92
CA GLY A 77 -1.42 -8.94 -9.37
C GLY A 77 -2.14 -10.22 -9.83
N SER A 78 -3.11 -10.71 -9.09
CA SER A 78 -3.94 -11.85 -9.52
C SER A 78 -4.87 -11.46 -10.66
N ILE A 79 -5.19 -12.40 -11.54
CA ILE A 79 -5.98 -12.14 -12.75
C ILE A 79 -7.48 -12.17 -12.45
N SER A 80 -7.97 -13.27 -11.89
CA SER A 80 -9.40 -13.51 -11.65
C SER A 80 -10.00 -12.55 -10.61
N ALA A 81 -9.22 -12.25 -9.59
CA ALA A 81 -9.55 -11.24 -8.59
C ALA A 81 -8.27 -10.58 -8.08
N GLU A 82 -8.10 -9.29 -8.34
CA GLU A 82 -7.02 -8.51 -7.71
C GLU A 82 -7.28 -8.41 -6.22
N ARG A 83 -6.27 -8.69 -5.42
CA ARG A 83 -6.29 -8.51 -3.96
C ARG A 83 -5.33 -7.39 -3.59
N ILE A 84 -5.80 -6.46 -2.78
CA ILE A 84 -5.03 -5.30 -2.34
C ILE A 84 -5.19 -5.18 -0.83
N THR A 85 -4.11 -5.35 -0.08
CA THR A 85 -4.11 -5.04 1.37
C THR A 85 -3.90 -3.55 1.56
N LEU A 86 -4.63 -2.96 2.51
CA LEU A 86 -4.59 -1.53 2.80
C LEU A 86 -4.09 -1.27 4.21
N ASN A 87 -3.16 -0.34 4.34
CA ASN A 87 -2.65 0.13 5.62
C ASN A 87 -2.62 1.66 5.67
N GLU A 88 -2.99 2.21 6.81
CA GLU A 88 -2.78 3.61 7.14
C GLU A 88 -1.81 3.69 8.32
N LYS A 89 -0.80 4.55 8.19
CA LYS A 89 0.38 4.57 9.06
C LYS A 89 0.08 4.83 10.53
N THR A 90 -0.99 5.54 10.81
CA THR A 90 -1.39 5.92 12.17
C THR A 90 -2.41 4.96 12.79
N LEU A 91 -2.83 3.92 12.05
CA LEU A 91 -3.78 2.92 12.55
C LEU A 91 -3.07 1.90 13.43
N TRP A 92 -3.08 2.16 14.73
CA TRP A 92 -2.42 1.34 15.75
C TRP A 92 -3.40 0.90 16.83
N LYS A 93 -3.26 -0.34 17.26
CA LYS A 93 -3.92 -0.87 18.45
C LYS A 93 -3.13 -0.49 19.71
N GLY A 94 -3.77 -0.50 20.86
CA GLY A 94 -3.13 -0.19 22.14
C GLY A 94 -2.99 1.32 22.38
N GLY A 95 -2.17 1.69 23.32
CA GLY A 95 -1.96 3.08 23.69
C GLY A 95 -2.79 3.57 24.88
N PRO A 96 -2.85 4.90 25.13
CA PRO A 96 -3.44 5.47 26.34
C PRO A 96 -4.92 5.15 26.55
N ASN A 97 -5.67 4.89 25.48
CA ASN A 97 -7.12 4.68 25.49
C ASN A 97 -7.53 3.20 25.66
N THR A 98 -6.65 2.36 26.17
CA THR A 98 -6.99 0.96 26.47
C THR A 98 -7.63 0.85 27.84
N ALA A 99 -8.50 -0.18 28.05
CA ALA A 99 -9.26 -0.38 29.29
C ALA A 99 -8.40 -0.52 30.56
N LYS A 100 -7.11 -0.80 30.43
CA LYS A 100 -6.12 -0.84 31.51
C LYS A 100 -5.15 0.35 31.47
N GLY A 101 -5.54 1.47 30.88
CA GLY A 101 -4.70 2.64 30.59
C GLY A 101 -4.04 3.34 31.76
N ALA A 102 -4.35 2.98 33.02
CA ALA A 102 -3.72 3.53 34.21
C ALA A 102 -2.23 3.17 34.40
N GLY A 103 -1.61 2.52 33.45
CA GLY A 103 -0.22 2.09 33.50
C GLY A 103 0.48 2.14 32.15
N TYR A 104 0.24 3.19 31.37
CA TYR A 104 1.02 3.35 30.16
C TYR A 104 2.51 3.33 30.53
N TYR A 105 3.26 2.45 29.93
CA TYR A 105 4.58 2.03 30.41
C TYR A 105 5.68 3.11 30.37
N TRP A 106 5.46 4.28 29.79
CA TRP A 106 6.43 5.40 29.88
C TRP A 106 6.68 5.91 31.30
N ASN A 107 5.79 5.62 32.20
CA ASN A 107 6.02 5.92 33.62
C ASN A 107 6.83 4.85 34.33
N VAL A 108 7.03 3.71 33.67
CA VAL A 108 7.83 2.62 34.19
C VAL A 108 9.29 3.02 34.12
N ASN A 109 9.96 2.89 35.23
CA ASN A 109 11.43 2.98 35.36
C ASN A 109 12.07 4.35 35.04
N LYS A 110 11.33 5.45 35.16
CA LYS A 110 11.91 6.81 34.99
C LYS A 110 13.14 7.09 35.85
N GLN A 111 13.37 6.35 36.90
CA GLN A 111 14.49 6.52 37.86
C GLN A 111 15.47 5.34 37.84
N SER A 112 15.39 4.46 36.87
CA SER A 112 16.19 3.23 36.86
C SER A 112 17.62 3.40 36.31
N ALA A 113 18.04 4.60 35.91
CA ALA A 113 19.39 4.84 35.38
C ALA A 113 20.50 4.50 36.39
N ASN A 114 20.25 4.57 37.70
CA ASN A 114 21.19 4.19 38.74
C ASN A 114 21.52 2.69 38.77
N ILE A 115 20.61 1.83 38.29
CA ILE A 115 20.80 0.37 38.21
C ILE A 115 21.77 -0.05 37.08
N LEU A 116 22.06 0.85 36.15
CA LEU A 116 23.00 0.53 35.05
C LEU A 116 24.39 0.09 35.53
N LYS A 117 24.89 0.66 36.62
CA LYS A 117 26.20 0.24 37.20
C LYS A 117 26.13 -1.18 37.75
N ASP A 118 25.01 -1.58 38.36
CA ASP A 118 24.84 -2.92 38.92
C ASP A 118 24.70 -3.97 37.82
N ILE A 119 24.02 -3.59 36.74
CA ILE A 119 23.95 -4.44 35.51
C ILE A 119 25.34 -4.62 34.91
N ARG A 120 26.11 -3.53 34.76
CA ARG A 120 27.47 -3.60 34.22
C ARG A 120 28.38 -4.42 35.16
N GLN A 121 28.28 -4.25 36.47
CA GLN A 121 29.07 -5.04 37.43
C GLN A 121 28.70 -6.52 37.33
N ALA A 122 27.41 -6.86 37.21
CA ALA A 122 26.97 -8.24 37.04
C ALA A 122 27.55 -8.87 35.78
N PHE A 123 27.66 -8.12 34.68
CA PHE A 123 28.33 -8.61 33.46
C PHE A 123 29.85 -8.81 33.66
N LEU A 124 30.51 -7.87 34.37
CA LEU A 124 31.95 -7.97 34.67
C LEU A 124 32.26 -9.16 35.59
N ASP A 125 31.35 -9.45 36.51
CA ASP A 125 31.44 -10.60 37.44
C ASP A 125 31.07 -11.94 36.73
N GLY A 126 30.72 -11.92 35.42
CA GLY A 126 30.27 -13.10 34.70
C GLY A 126 28.86 -13.58 35.04
N ASN A 127 28.11 -12.86 35.87
CA ASN A 127 26.77 -13.22 36.30
C ASN A 127 25.72 -12.69 35.32
N LYS A 128 25.57 -13.36 34.18
CA LYS A 128 24.66 -13.02 33.10
C LYS A 128 23.18 -13.09 33.53
N GLU A 129 22.82 -14.03 34.39
CA GLU A 129 21.45 -14.19 34.89
C GLU A 129 21.00 -12.97 35.73
N LYS A 130 21.90 -12.52 36.67
CA LYS A 130 21.65 -11.31 37.44
C LYS A 130 21.55 -10.09 36.52
N ALA A 131 22.42 -9.94 35.53
CA ALA A 131 22.38 -8.84 34.60
C ALA A 131 21.07 -8.81 33.80
N ALA A 132 20.65 -9.98 33.26
CA ALA A 132 19.40 -10.11 32.53
C ALA A 132 18.18 -9.79 33.40
N ARG A 133 18.12 -10.32 34.61
CA ARG A 133 17.04 -10.05 35.56
C ARG A 133 16.95 -8.56 35.90
N LEU A 134 18.06 -7.92 36.26
CA LEU A 134 18.08 -6.48 36.55
C LEU A 134 17.66 -5.62 35.38
N THR A 135 18.04 -6.03 34.14
CA THR A 135 17.61 -5.35 32.92
C THR A 135 16.10 -5.50 32.71
N GLN A 136 15.58 -6.69 32.86
CA GLN A 136 14.16 -6.97 32.71
C GLN A 136 13.30 -6.24 33.74
N GLU A 137 13.70 -6.27 34.99
CA GLU A 137 12.97 -5.62 36.09
C GLU A 137 12.96 -4.07 35.98
N ASN A 138 14.02 -3.49 35.36
CA ASN A 138 14.22 -2.06 35.40
C ASN A 138 14.15 -1.33 34.07
N PHE A 139 14.21 -2.02 32.92
CA PHE A 139 14.23 -1.40 31.58
C PHE A 139 13.27 -2.00 30.58
N ASN A 140 12.64 -3.13 30.84
CA ASN A 140 11.69 -3.75 29.93
C ASN A 140 10.22 -3.34 30.17
N GLY A 141 9.98 -2.24 30.82
CA GLY A 141 8.68 -1.58 30.86
C GLY A 141 7.51 -2.34 31.51
N LEU A 142 7.56 -3.66 31.68
CA LEU A 142 6.47 -4.45 32.23
C LEU A 142 6.99 -5.56 33.11
N ALA A 143 6.68 -5.45 34.42
CA ALA A 143 7.00 -6.48 35.39
C ALA A 143 6.08 -7.71 35.30
N GLU A 144 4.93 -7.61 34.64
CA GLU A 144 3.93 -8.67 34.64
C GLU A 144 3.42 -8.89 33.22
N TYR A 145 3.97 -9.89 32.56
CA TYR A 145 3.38 -10.53 31.40
C TYR A 145 2.41 -11.60 31.93
N GLU A 146 1.17 -11.21 32.18
CA GLU A 146 0.12 -12.19 32.39
C GLU A 146 -0.27 -12.78 31.02
N GLU A 147 0.19 -13.98 30.75
CA GLU A 147 -0.04 -14.75 29.51
C GLU A 147 -1.52 -15.05 29.22
N ARG A 148 -2.46 -14.67 30.06
CA ARG A 148 -3.86 -15.08 30.02
C ARG A 148 -4.88 -13.96 29.93
N ASP A 149 -4.43 -12.72 29.79
CA ASP A 149 -5.38 -11.61 29.67
C ASP A 149 -5.66 -11.35 28.17
N GLU A 150 -6.92 -11.49 27.76
CA GLU A 150 -7.42 -11.21 26.42
C GLU A 150 -7.28 -9.74 25.99
N THR A 151 -6.70 -8.90 26.83
CA THR A 151 -6.30 -7.52 26.52
C THR A 151 -4.79 -7.43 26.34
N PRO A 152 -4.24 -7.90 25.23
CA PRO A 152 -2.86 -8.33 25.17
C PRO A 152 -1.85 -7.22 24.96
N PHE A 153 -2.18 -5.98 24.68
CA PHE A 153 -1.17 -5.05 24.23
C PHE A 153 -1.14 -3.75 25.06
N ARG A 154 -0.26 -3.74 26.05
CA ARG A 154 0.20 -2.52 26.69
C ARG A 154 1.12 -1.70 25.77
N PHE A 155 1.59 -2.29 24.67
CA PHE A 155 2.31 -1.62 23.60
C PHE A 155 1.39 -1.35 22.42
N GLY A 156 1.64 -0.25 21.70
CA GLY A 156 1.00 -0.04 20.42
C GLY A 156 1.44 -1.14 19.42
N SER A 157 0.52 -1.60 18.61
CA SER A 157 0.77 -2.56 17.54
C SER A 157 0.09 -2.07 16.27
N PHE A 158 0.87 -2.06 15.17
CA PHE A 158 0.36 -1.70 13.86
C PHE A 158 -0.71 -2.70 13.40
N THR A 159 -1.78 -2.24 12.76
CA THR A 159 -2.83 -3.11 12.22
C THR A 159 -3.25 -2.66 10.83
N THR A 160 -3.83 -3.58 10.06
CA THR A 160 -4.30 -3.29 8.70
C THR A 160 -5.66 -2.61 8.70
N MET A 161 -5.95 -1.82 7.67
CA MET A 161 -7.32 -1.34 7.42
C MET A 161 -8.23 -2.43 6.87
N GLY A 162 -7.71 -3.49 6.27
CA GLY A 162 -8.45 -4.54 5.60
C GLY A 162 -8.00 -4.73 4.16
N GLU A 163 -8.83 -5.36 3.35
CA GLU A 163 -8.48 -5.74 1.98
C GLU A 163 -9.57 -5.38 0.97
N LEU A 164 -9.13 -4.91 -0.21
CA LEU A 164 -9.98 -4.78 -1.39
C LEU A 164 -9.85 -6.02 -2.27
N TYR A 165 -10.95 -6.43 -2.84
CA TYR A 165 -11.03 -7.43 -3.90
C TYR A 165 -11.67 -6.82 -5.13
N ILE A 166 -11.04 -6.99 -6.30
CA ILE A 166 -11.57 -6.55 -7.58
C ILE A 166 -11.67 -7.75 -8.48
N GLU A 167 -12.84 -8.40 -8.46
CA GLU A 167 -13.15 -9.54 -9.34
C GLU A 167 -13.27 -9.05 -10.78
N THR A 168 -12.69 -9.79 -11.71
CA THR A 168 -12.64 -9.40 -13.14
C THR A 168 -13.43 -10.32 -14.05
N GLY A 169 -13.84 -11.48 -13.54
CA GLY A 169 -14.43 -12.54 -14.36
C GLY A 169 -13.46 -13.22 -15.35
N LEU A 170 -12.17 -12.84 -15.32
CA LEU A 170 -11.15 -13.45 -16.17
C LEU A 170 -10.56 -14.70 -15.50
N SER A 171 -10.09 -15.63 -16.33
CA SER A 171 -9.37 -16.83 -15.90
C SER A 171 -7.91 -16.77 -16.33
N GLU A 172 -7.02 -17.36 -15.54
CA GLU A 172 -5.59 -17.49 -15.87
C GLU A 172 -5.32 -18.52 -16.98
N ILE A 173 -6.31 -19.38 -17.31
CA ILE A 173 -6.19 -20.38 -18.37
C ILE A 173 -5.97 -19.68 -19.71
N ASN A 174 -4.94 -20.09 -20.47
CA ASN A 174 -4.55 -19.49 -21.75
C ASN A 174 -4.19 -18.00 -21.70
N MET A 175 -3.79 -17.50 -20.55
CA MET A 175 -3.18 -16.18 -20.42
C MET A 175 -1.76 -16.20 -21.01
N LYS A 176 -1.35 -15.09 -21.61
CA LYS A 176 -0.02 -14.90 -22.20
C LYS A 176 0.58 -13.57 -21.75
N ASN A 177 1.88 -13.44 -21.95
CA ASN A 177 2.63 -12.19 -21.76
C ASN A 177 2.34 -11.50 -20.42
N TYR A 178 2.21 -12.29 -19.36
CA TYR A 178 1.93 -11.76 -18.03
C TYR A 178 3.18 -11.13 -17.42
N HIS A 179 3.02 -9.90 -16.95
CA HIS A 179 4.02 -9.19 -16.16
C HIS A 179 3.35 -8.39 -15.04
N ARG A 180 3.91 -8.45 -13.85
CA ARG A 180 3.63 -7.51 -12.77
C ARG A 180 4.93 -6.85 -12.35
N ILE A 181 4.91 -5.53 -12.28
CA ILE A 181 6.09 -4.68 -12.25
C ILE A 181 5.90 -3.63 -11.17
N LEU A 182 6.90 -3.46 -10.32
CA LEU A 182 7.08 -2.28 -9.48
C LEU A 182 8.20 -1.43 -10.08
N SER A 183 7.86 -0.31 -10.71
CA SER A 183 8.78 0.67 -11.24
C SER A 183 9.27 1.58 -10.11
N LEU A 184 10.54 1.48 -9.74
CA LEU A 184 11.13 2.25 -8.66
C LEU A 184 11.37 3.72 -9.03
N ASP A 185 11.55 4.01 -10.31
CA ASP A 185 11.77 5.36 -10.83
C ASP A 185 10.49 6.19 -10.92
N SER A 186 9.33 5.54 -10.94
CA SER A 186 8.02 6.21 -11.02
C SER A 186 7.11 5.92 -9.82
N ALA A 187 7.51 5.06 -8.88
CA ALA A 187 6.73 4.60 -7.75
C ALA A 187 5.33 4.08 -8.15
N MET A 188 5.29 3.26 -9.19
CA MET A 188 4.05 2.70 -9.75
C MET A 188 4.12 1.19 -9.82
N ALA A 189 3.04 0.52 -9.42
CA ALA A 189 2.83 -0.89 -9.74
C ALA A 189 2.01 -1.01 -11.03
N VAL A 190 2.38 -1.97 -11.87
CA VAL A 190 1.70 -2.27 -13.14
C VAL A 190 1.49 -3.75 -13.26
N VAL A 191 0.32 -4.17 -13.72
CA VAL A 191 0.01 -5.54 -14.11
C VAL A 191 -0.45 -5.51 -15.56
N GLN A 192 0.17 -6.32 -16.40
CA GLN A 192 -0.19 -6.43 -17.81
C GLN A 192 -0.21 -7.88 -18.27
N PHE A 193 -1.12 -8.22 -19.14
CA PHE A 193 -1.28 -9.58 -19.69
C PHE A 193 -2.19 -9.59 -20.92
N ASP A 194 -2.07 -10.64 -21.70
CA ASP A 194 -2.93 -10.91 -22.83
C ASP A 194 -3.92 -12.03 -22.49
N LYS A 195 -5.18 -11.81 -22.79
CA LYS A 195 -6.24 -12.80 -22.62
C LYS A 195 -7.24 -12.74 -23.78
N ASP A 196 -7.43 -13.88 -24.46
CA ASP A 196 -8.38 -14.03 -25.56
C ASP A 196 -8.23 -12.94 -26.66
N GLY A 197 -6.96 -12.63 -27.00
CA GLY A 197 -6.60 -11.62 -27.99
C GLY A 197 -6.90 -10.18 -27.57
N THR A 198 -7.02 -9.93 -26.28
CA THR A 198 -7.15 -8.60 -25.65
C THR A 198 -5.99 -8.37 -24.72
N GLU A 199 -5.31 -7.24 -24.86
CA GLU A 199 -4.27 -6.79 -23.95
C GLU A 199 -4.90 -6.01 -22.82
N TYR A 200 -4.64 -6.41 -21.58
CA TYR A 200 -5.11 -5.75 -20.36
C TYR A 200 -3.95 -5.08 -19.65
N GLN A 201 -4.19 -3.89 -19.08
CA GLN A 201 -3.23 -3.19 -18.23
C GLN A 201 -3.93 -2.61 -17.00
N ARG A 202 -3.30 -2.80 -15.83
CA ARG A 202 -3.70 -2.19 -14.56
C ARG A 202 -2.53 -1.36 -14.03
N LYS A 203 -2.79 -0.14 -13.58
CA LYS A 203 -1.79 0.78 -12.99
C LYS A 203 -2.22 1.20 -11.61
N TYR A 204 -1.29 1.19 -10.68
CA TYR A 204 -1.54 1.53 -9.28
C TYR A 204 -0.46 2.49 -8.78
N PHE A 205 -0.85 3.54 -8.10
CA PHE A 205 0.06 4.45 -7.39
C PHE A 205 -0.67 5.15 -6.24
N ILE A 206 0.10 5.66 -5.28
CA ILE A 206 -0.44 6.48 -4.19
C ILE A 206 0.26 7.83 -4.23
N SER A 207 -0.51 8.89 -4.55
CA SER A 207 -0.01 10.25 -4.66
C SER A 207 0.14 10.89 -3.28
N TYR A 208 1.35 11.37 -2.95
CA TYR A 208 1.56 12.13 -1.71
C TYR A 208 0.91 13.51 -1.76
N PRO A 209 1.13 14.35 -2.82
CA PRO A 209 0.55 15.68 -2.85
C PRO A 209 -0.98 15.72 -2.97
N ASP A 210 -1.60 14.61 -3.36
CA ASP A 210 -3.05 14.53 -3.54
C ASP A 210 -3.72 13.64 -2.47
N SER A 211 -2.94 12.96 -1.62
CA SER A 211 -3.40 12.04 -0.56
C SER A 211 -4.41 11.00 -1.06
N VAL A 212 -4.16 10.42 -2.24
CA VAL A 212 -5.08 9.49 -2.90
C VAL A 212 -4.35 8.31 -3.52
N MET A 213 -4.89 7.11 -3.33
CA MET A 213 -4.55 5.93 -4.12
C MET A 213 -5.36 5.92 -5.42
N VAL A 214 -4.70 5.63 -6.52
CA VAL A 214 -5.28 5.56 -7.85
C VAL A 214 -5.05 4.18 -8.45
N MET A 215 -6.12 3.55 -8.92
CA MET A 215 -6.09 2.24 -9.58
C MET A 215 -6.79 2.37 -10.94
N LYS A 216 -6.06 2.21 -12.02
CA LYS A 216 -6.59 2.34 -13.39
C LYS A 216 -6.56 1.02 -14.13
N PHE A 217 -7.68 0.64 -14.72
CA PHE A 217 -7.90 -0.58 -15.49
C PHE A 217 -8.22 -0.21 -16.93
N THR A 218 -7.47 -0.74 -17.87
CA THR A 218 -7.65 -0.50 -19.31
C THR A 218 -7.49 -1.79 -20.12
N ALA A 219 -8.00 -1.78 -21.35
CA ALA A 219 -7.72 -2.80 -22.34
C ALA A 219 -7.55 -2.15 -23.74
N ASN A 220 -6.88 -2.85 -24.66
CA ASN A 220 -6.74 -2.39 -26.04
C ASN A 220 -8.02 -2.53 -26.88
N LYS A 221 -9.08 -3.14 -26.32
CA LYS A 221 -10.41 -3.25 -26.92
C LYS A 221 -11.46 -2.63 -26.01
N LYS A 222 -12.48 -2.00 -26.63
CA LYS A 222 -13.61 -1.38 -25.91
C LYS A 222 -14.48 -2.43 -25.23
N GLY A 223 -15.16 -2.02 -24.13
CA GLY A 223 -16.12 -2.85 -23.43
C GLY A 223 -15.51 -4.06 -22.71
N LYS A 224 -14.22 -4.04 -22.39
CA LYS A 224 -13.53 -5.20 -21.81
C LYS A 224 -13.33 -5.14 -20.29
N GLN A 225 -13.70 -4.04 -19.64
CA GLN A 225 -13.64 -3.94 -18.20
C GLN A 225 -14.96 -4.37 -17.58
N ASN A 226 -14.95 -5.56 -16.96
CA ASN A 226 -16.04 -6.11 -16.16
C ASN A 226 -15.49 -6.34 -14.75
N LEU A 227 -15.84 -5.46 -13.80
CA LEU A 227 -15.20 -5.41 -12.49
C LEU A 227 -16.24 -5.40 -11.39
N VAL A 228 -15.99 -6.17 -10.32
CA VAL A 228 -16.77 -6.08 -9.08
C VAL A 228 -15.79 -5.80 -7.95
N LEU A 229 -15.83 -4.58 -7.41
CA LEU A 229 -15.04 -4.21 -6.25
C LEU A 229 -15.83 -4.49 -4.98
N SER A 230 -15.22 -5.22 -4.06
CA SER A 230 -15.70 -5.48 -2.71
C SER A 230 -14.61 -5.22 -1.69
N TYR A 231 -15.00 -5.09 -0.42
CA TYR A 231 -14.09 -4.84 0.68
C TYR A 231 -14.31 -5.86 1.80
N CYS A 232 -13.22 -6.32 2.38
CA CYS A 232 -13.20 -7.14 3.57
C CYS A 232 -12.56 -6.37 4.74
N PRO A 233 -13.33 -6.05 5.78
CA PRO A 233 -12.88 -5.23 6.89
C PRO A 233 -11.87 -5.94 7.79
N ASN A 234 -11.15 -5.13 8.56
CA ASN A 234 -10.40 -5.59 9.72
C ASN A 234 -11.37 -6.14 10.78
N SER A 235 -11.14 -7.37 11.23
CA SER A 235 -11.98 -8.04 12.22
C SER A 235 -11.86 -7.47 13.65
N GLU A 236 -10.87 -6.61 13.89
CA GLU A 236 -10.62 -5.98 15.20
C GLU A 236 -11.33 -4.63 15.37
N ALA A 237 -12.19 -4.26 14.42
CA ALA A 237 -12.93 -3.01 14.43
C ALA A 237 -14.44 -3.25 14.31
N GLU A 238 -15.21 -2.48 15.05
CA GLU A 238 -16.61 -2.24 14.72
C GLU A 238 -16.65 -1.35 13.50
N SER A 239 -17.40 -1.74 12.47
CA SER A 239 -17.30 -1.04 11.19
C SER A 239 -18.62 -0.96 10.44
N TYR A 240 -18.73 0.07 9.62
CA TYR A 240 -19.88 0.30 8.76
C TYR A 240 -19.42 0.63 7.34
N LEU A 241 -19.93 -0.12 6.37
CA LEU A 241 -19.72 0.08 4.94
C LEU A 241 -21.03 0.49 4.29
N SER A 242 -21.05 1.63 3.61
CA SER A 242 -22.23 2.19 2.95
C SER A 242 -21.95 2.59 1.51
N ALA A 243 -23.00 2.67 0.72
CA ALA A 243 -22.91 3.31 -0.59
C ALA A 243 -22.61 4.82 -0.41
N ASP A 244 -21.68 5.32 -1.23
CA ASP A 244 -21.39 6.75 -1.35
C ASP A 244 -21.77 7.19 -2.77
N GLY A 245 -23.07 7.47 -2.96
CA GLY A 245 -23.69 7.69 -4.26
C GLY A 245 -23.72 6.41 -5.12
N ASN A 246 -23.94 6.59 -6.42
CA ASN A 246 -24.07 5.46 -7.36
C ASN A 246 -22.73 4.88 -7.83
N ASN A 247 -21.62 5.48 -7.44
CA ASN A 247 -20.29 5.15 -7.94
C ASN A 247 -19.24 4.98 -6.85
N GLY A 248 -19.62 4.82 -5.60
CA GLY A 248 -18.65 4.76 -4.50
C GLY A 248 -19.12 4.03 -3.27
N LEU A 249 -18.17 3.80 -2.37
CA LEU A 249 -18.35 3.25 -1.03
C LEU A 249 -17.66 4.14 -0.01
N GLY A 250 -18.30 4.35 1.12
CA GLY A 250 -17.75 4.96 2.33
C GLY A 250 -17.64 3.90 3.43
N TYR A 251 -16.53 3.90 4.13
CA TYR A 251 -16.28 3.00 5.25
C TYR A 251 -15.84 3.79 6.47
N THR A 252 -16.37 3.41 7.61
CA THR A 252 -15.96 3.92 8.93
C THR A 252 -15.70 2.75 9.85
N GLY A 253 -14.65 2.84 10.64
CA GLY A 253 -14.28 1.84 11.62
C GLY A 253 -13.84 2.45 12.94
N VAL A 254 -14.06 1.69 14.02
CA VAL A 254 -13.60 2.02 15.37
C VAL A 254 -12.90 0.78 15.92
N LEU A 255 -11.62 0.89 16.20
CA LEU A 255 -10.88 -0.22 16.81
C LEU A 255 -11.45 -0.59 18.17
N ASN A 256 -11.65 -1.89 18.42
CA ASN A 256 -12.30 -2.37 19.63
C ASN A 256 -11.55 -2.03 20.92
N ASN A 257 -10.21 -2.07 20.86
CA ASN A 257 -9.38 -1.96 22.05
C ASN A 257 -9.05 -0.53 22.49
N ASN A 258 -8.81 0.40 21.60
CA ASN A 258 -8.41 1.78 21.93
C ASN A 258 -9.37 2.86 21.41
N LYS A 259 -10.45 2.43 20.76
CA LYS A 259 -11.49 3.30 20.20
C LYS A 259 -11.00 4.30 19.13
N MET A 260 -9.83 4.05 18.53
CA MET A 260 -9.33 4.84 17.40
C MET A 260 -10.29 4.74 16.24
N LYS A 261 -10.66 5.88 15.68
CA LYS A 261 -11.54 5.97 14.51
C LYS A 261 -10.72 6.03 13.23
N PHE A 262 -11.21 5.39 12.20
CA PHE A 262 -10.63 5.46 10.86
C PHE A 262 -11.70 5.40 9.79
N ALA A 263 -11.40 5.96 8.64
CA ALA A 263 -12.32 5.96 7.50
C ALA A 263 -11.55 5.81 6.19
N PHE A 264 -12.24 5.28 5.19
CA PHE A 264 -11.83 5.44 3.80
C PHE A 264 -13.05 5.75 2.92
N ARG A 265 -12.78 6.35 1.77
CA ARG A 265 -13.74 6.50 0.66
C ARG A 265 -13.14 5.93 -0.61
N ILE A 266 -13.97 5.26 -1.39
CA ILE A 266 -13.59 4.81 -2.72
C ILE A 266 -14.62 5.29 -3.73
N LYS A 267 -14.17 5.83 -4.85
CA LYS A 267 -14.99 6.26 -5.99
C LYS A 267 -14.49 5.59 -7.26
N ALA A 268 -15.43 5.20 -8.11
CA ALA A 268 -15.14 4.69 -9.45
C ALA A 268 -15.56 5.71 -10.51
N LEU A 269 -14.66 5.93 -11.46
CA LEU A 269 -14.88 6.68 -12.70
C LEU A 269 -14.76 5.71 -13.86
N HIS A 270 -15.58 5.85 -14.90
CA HIS A 270 -15.54 4.94 -16.05
C HIS A 270 -15.74 5.66 -17.38
N LYS A 271 -15.27 5.05 -18.44
CA LYS A 271 -15.58 5.40 -19.83
C LYS A 271 -16.27 4.23 -20.49
N GLY A 272 -17.40 4.46 -21.14
CA GLY A 272 -18.23 3.39 -21.69
C GLY A 272 -18.88 2.50 -20.64
N GLY A 273 -19.77 1.61 -21.05
CA GLY A 273 -20.39 0.62 -20.16
C GLY A 273 -21.33 1.20 -19.11
N ILE A 274 -21.52 0.44 -18.02
CA ILE A 274 -22.44 0.77 -16.93
C ILE A 274 -21.69 0.64 -15.60
N LEU A 275 -21.93 1.57 -14.68
CA LEU A 275 -21.43 1.56 -13.32
C LEU A 275 -22.58 1.75 -12.33
N LYS A 276 -22.60 0.92 -11.28
CA LYS A 276 -23.54 1.06 -10.17
C LYS A 276 -22.90 0.59 -8.85
N THR A 277 -23.43 1.13 -7.75
CA THR A 277 -23.14 0.63 -6.40
C THR A 277 -24.36 -0.13 -5.88
N GLU A 278 -24.19 -1.37 -5.51
CA GLU A 278 -25.25 -2.26 -5.04
C GLU A 278 -24.69 -3.28 -4.05
N ASN A 279 -25.43 -3.57 -2.97
CA ASN A 279 -25.04 -4.55 -1.94
C ASN A 279 -23.61 -4.34 -1.42
N SER A 280 -23.25 -3.11 -1.11
CA SER A 280 -21.90 -2.73 -0.65
C SER A 280 -20.77 -3.11 -1.61
N ARG A 281 -21.05 -3.15 -2.92
CA ARG A 281 -20.09 -3.42 -4.00
C ARG A 281 -20.20 -2.37 -5.09
N ILE A 282 -19.09 -2.06 -5.73
CA ILE A 282 -19.05 -1.27 -6.97
C ILE A 282 -18.99 -2.24 -8.13
N ILE A 283 -19.96 -2.18 -9.01
CA ILE A 283 -20.11 -3.07 -10.16
C ILE A 283 -19.96 -2.26 -11.44
N VAL A 284 -19.01 -2.66 -12.28
CA VAL A 284 -18.77 -2.09 -13.61
C VAL A 284 -18.96 -3.18 -14.65
N LYS A 285 -19.68 -2.87 -15.75
CA LYS A 285 -19.90 -3.78 -16.87
C LYS A 285 -19.59 -3.07 -18.19
N ASP A 286 -18.88 -3.79 -19.07
CA ASP A 286 -18.61 -3.41 -20.45
C ASP A 286 -17.98 -2.01 -20.61
N ALA A 287 -17.16 -1.58 -19.63
CA ALA A 287 -16.46 -0.32 -19.72
C ALA A 287 -15.17 -0.44 -20.55
N ASP A 288 -14.77 0.67 -21.16
CA ASP A 288 -13.51 0.81 -21.91
C ASP A 288 -12.34 1.05 -20.94
N GLU A 289 -12.59 1.85 -19.91
CA GLU A 289 -11.62 2.25 -18.89
C GLU A 289 -12.34 2.41 -17.54
N VAL A 290 -11.66 2.02 -16.45
CA VAL A 290 -12.14 2.26 -15.09
C VAL A 290 -11.00 2.84 -14.27
N VAL A 291 -11.28 3.87 -13.47
CA VAL A 291 -10.36 4.44 -12.49
C VAL A 291 -11.04 4.41 -11.11
N PHE A 292 -10.44 3.69 -10.17
CA PHE A 292 -10.81 3.79 -8.76
C PHE A 292 -9.89 4.78 -8.06
N LEU A 293 -10.48 5.66 -7.26
CA LEU A 293 -9.79 6.58 -6.35
C LEU A 293 -10.10 6.15 -4.92
N LEU A 294 -9.10 6.08 -4.05
CA LEU A 294 -9.28 5.73 -2.64
C LEU A 294 -8.53 6.73 -1.77
N THR A 295 -9.22 7.27 -0.77
CA THR A 295 -8.65 8.13 0.28
C THR A 295 -8.90 7.48 1.64
N ALA A 296 -7.94 7.59 2.55
CA ALA A 296 -8.04 6.99 3.89
C ALA A 296 -7.37 7.88 4.93
N ASP A 297 -7.87 7.84 6.16
CA ASP A 297 -7.32 8.57 7.29
C ASP A 297 -7.79 7.97 8.63
N THR A 298 -7.15 8.38 9.72
CA THR A 298 -7.55 8.08 11.10
C THR A 298 -7.84 9.38 11.87
N ASP A 299 -8.37 9.28 13.08
CA ASP A 299 -8.53 10.42 13.99
C ASP A 299 -7.24 10.80 14.72
N TYR A 300 -6.12 10.14 14.43
CA TYR A 300 -4.83 10.41 15.05
C TYR A 300 -4.32 11.82 14.72
N LYS A 301 -3.84 12.50 15.77
CA LYS A 301 -3.13 13.77 15.66
C LYS A 301 -1.80 13.68 16.41
N ILE A 302 -0.71 14.05 15.73
CA ILE A 302 0.59 14.19 16.37
C ILE A 302 0.50 15.24 17.49
N ASN A 303 0.86 14.84 18.71
CA ASN A 303 0.98 15.73 19.86
C ASN A 303 2.40 15.60 20.43
N PHE A 304 3.19 16.66 20.36
CA PHE A 304 4.56 16.69 20.84
C PHE A 304 4.68 16.94 22.36
N ASN A 305 3.57 17.26 23.02
CA ASN A 305 3.49 17.42 24.47
C ASN A 305 2.27 16.67 25.01
N PRO A 306 2.25 15.32 24.90
CA PRO A 306 1.09 14.53 25.27
C PRO A 306 0.89 14.47 26.79
N ASP A 307 -0.35 14.55 27.23
CA ASP A 307 -0.76 14.11 28.58
C ASP A 307 -1.08 12.60 28.51
N PHE A 308 -0.21 11.80 29.07
CA PHE A 308 -0.39 10.33 29.05
C PHE A 308 -1.50 9.82 29.97
N ASN A 309 -2.10 10.69 30.79
CA ASN A 309 -3.29 10.36 31.56
C ASN A 309 -4.59 10.69 30.84
N ASP A 310 -4.51 11.44 29.72
CA ASP A 310 -5.65 11.77 28.87
C ASP A 310 -5.75 10.76 27.71
N PRO A 311 -6.79 9.90 27.69
CA PRO A 311 -7.00 8.97 26.57
C PRO A 311 -7.27 9.66 25.23
N GLN A 312 -7.57 10.96 25.23
CA GLN A 312 -7.82 11.76 24.03
C GLN A 312 -6.58 12.53 23.55
N THR A 313 -5.42 12.34 24.18
CA THR A 313 -4.21 13.15 23.93
C THR A 313 -3.73 13.15 22.47
N TYR A 314 -4.10 12.11 21.69
CA TYR A 314 -3.77 11.96 20.28
C TYR A 314 -4.98 12.03 19.33
N VAL A 315 -6.16 12.36 19.84
CA VAL A 315 -7.37 12.49 19.01
C VAL A 315 -7.51 13.95 18.58
N GLY A 316 -7.73 14.21 17.31
CA GLY A 316 -7.77 15.60 16.83
C GLY A 316 -8.51 15.90 15.56
N LYS A 317 -8.96 14.91 14.79
CA LYS A 317 -9.66 15.13 13.52
C LYS A 317 -10.74 14.09 13.29
N ASP A 318 -11.70 14.43 12.44
CA ASP A 318 -12.72 13.50 11.98
C ASP A 318 -12.28 12.87 10.66
N PRO A 319 -11.98 11.56 10.63
CA PRO A 319 -11.48 10.88 9.43
C PRO A 319 -12.52 10.83 8.31
N GLU A 320 -13.83 10.88 8.61
CA GLU A 320 -14.87 10.91 7.58
C GLU A 320 -14.84 12.23 6.80
N GLN A 321 -14.73 13.36 7.50
CA GLN A 321 -14.64 14.68 6.86
C GLN A 321 -13.33 14.82 6.10
N THR A 322 -12.21 14.34 6.67
CA THR A 322 -10.90 14.43 6.03
C THR A 322 -10.88 13.63 4.73
N THR A 323 -11.36 12.38 4.75
CA THR A 323 -11.39 11.53 3.55
C THR A 323 -12.34 12.05 2.49
N LEU A 324 -13.46 12.70 2.87
CA LEU A 324 -14.37 13.37 1.93
C LEU A 324 -13.68 14.56 1.24
N ALA A 325 -12.98 15.39 1.99
CA ALA A 325 -12.26 16.55 1.43
C ALA A 325 -11.14 16.09 0.47
N MET A 326 -10.36 15.07 0.84
CA MET A 326 -9.34 14.47 -0.02
C MET A 326 -9.95 13.91 -1.31
N MET A 327 -11.09 13.19 -1.22
CA MET A 327 -11.77 12.61 -2.37
C MET A 327 -12.28 13.69 -3.34
N ASN A 328 -12.91 14.73 -2.83
CA ASN A 328 -13.41 15.83 -3.68
C ASN A 328 -12.27 16.51 -4.44
N ASN A 329 -11.14 16.78 -3.76
CA ASN A 329 -9.94 17.34 -4.38
C ASN A 329 -9.36 16.41 -5.47
N ALA A 330 -9.35 15.09 -5.24
CA ALA A 330 -8.87 14.12 -6.22
C ALA A 330 -9.79 14.02 -7.45
N LEU A 331 -11.11 14.03 -7.23
CA LEU A 331 -12.10 14.02 -8.31
C LEU A 331 -12.00 15.26 -9.21
N GLU A 332 -11.81 16.45 -8.61
CA GLU A 332 -11.63 17.71 -9.36
C GLU A 332 -10.39 17.68 -10.25
N LYS A 333 -9.31 17.07 -9.78
CA LYS A 333 -8.04 16.99 -10.53
C LYS A 333 -8.09 16.00 -11.70
N GLY A 334 -8.77 14.88 -11.53
CA GLY A 334 -8.83 13.80 -12.50
C GLY A 334 -7.49 13.06 -12.69
N TYR A 335 -7.56 11.90 -13.37
CA TYR A 335 -6.42 10.97 -13.50
C TYR A 335 -5.13 11.61 -14.03
N ASP A 336 -5.23 12.39 -15.10
CA ASP A 336 -4.03 12.91 -15.79
C ASP A 336 -3.26 13.93 -14.93
N LYS A 337 -3.94 14.70 -14.09
CA LYS A 337 -3.29 15.61 -13.15
C LYS A 337 -2.73 14.87 -11.95
N LEU A 338 -3.45 13.87 -11.43
CA LEU A 338 -3.02 13.05 -10.31
C LEU A 338 -1.72 12.30 -10.63
N ILE A 339 -1.61 11.66 -11.79
CA ILE A 339 -0.38 10.95 -12.17
C ILE A 339 0.79 11.90 -12.44
N ARG A 340 0.54 13.09 -13.00
CA ARG A 340 1.60 14.11 -13.15
C ARG A 340 2.11 14.60 -11.80
N ASN A 341 1.20 14.94 -10.88
CA ASN A 341 1.57 15.38 -9.54
C ASN A 341 2.39 14.33 -8.80
N HIS A 342 1.92 13.07 -8.83
CA HIS A 342 2.60 11.93 -8.23
C HIS A 342 4.03 11.79 -8.76
N LYS A 343 4.19 11.74 -10.09
CA LYS A 343 5.53 11.60 -10.71
C LYS A 343 6.44 12.78 -10.39
N THR A 344 5.95 14.01 -10.50
CA THR A 344 6.74 15.21 -10.23
C THR A 344 7.26 15.22 -8.79
N ASP A 345 6.40 14.93 -7.83
CA ASP A 345 6.77 14.90 -6.42
C ASP A 345 7.77 13.77 -6.12
N TYR A 346 7.46 12.55 -6.56
CA TYR A 346 8.29 11.39 -6.27
C TYR A 346 9.68 11.49 -6.91
N THR A 347 9.75 11.84 -8.20
CA THR A 347 11.02 11.93 -8.93
C THR A 347 11.92 13.03 -8.41
N ALA A 348 11.35 14.12 -7.86
CA ALA A 348 12.14 15.17 -7.20
C ALA A 348 12.94 14.66 -5.97
N LEU A 349 12.50 13.57 -5.34
CA LEU A 349 13.23 12.90 -4.26
C LEU A 349 14.10 11.76 -4.78
N PHE A 350 13.54 10.88 -5.61
CA PHE A 350 14.22 9.68 -6.06
C PHE A 350 15.47 10.00 -6.90
N ASN A 351 15.39 10.99 -7.78
CA ASN A 351 16.49 11.35 -8.68
C ASN A 351 17.65 12.10 -8.00
N ARG A 352 17.56 12.40 -6.69
CA ARG A 352 18.66 13.04 -5.95
C ARG A 352 19.89 12.15 -5.80
N VAL A 353 19.71 10.84 -5.88
CA VAL A 353 20.79 9.87 -5.73
C VAL A 353 20.72 8.84 -6.84
N GLN A 354 21.82 8.68 -7.53
CA GLN A 354 22.02 7.63 -8.52
C GLN A 354 23.20 6.76 -8.07
N LEU A 355 23.04 5.45 -8.20
CA LEU A 355 24.08 4.47 -7.98
C LEU A 355 24.24 3.66 -9.26
N GLN A 356 25.47 3.54 -9.73
CA GLN A 356 25.85 2.66 -10.84
C GLN A 356 26.93 1.70 -10.36
N ILE A 357 26.72 0.43 -10.55
CA ILE A 357 27.68 -0.64 -10.22
C ILE A 357 27.97 -1.38 -11.51
N ASN A 358 29.21 -1.32 -11.99
CA ASN A 358 29.66 -1.95 -13.21
C ASN A 358 28.68 -1.75 -14.40
N PRO A 359 28.56 -0.54 -14.93
CA PRO A 359 27.55 -0.20 -15.96
C PRO A 359 27.71 -0.97 -17.28
N GLU A 360 28.90 -1.51 -17.54
CA GLU A 360 29.19 -2.34 -18.73
C GLU A 360 28.58 -3.75 -18.66
N ALA A 361 28.27 -4.22 -17.47
CA ALA A 361 27.56 -5.50 -17.28
C ALA A 361 26.08 -5.30 -17.51
N GLY A 362 25.55 -5.67 -18.65
CA GLY A 362 24.11 -5.55 -18.97
C GLY A 362 23.18 -6.14 -17.89
N THR A 363 21.92 -5.74 -17.92
CA THR A 363 20.87 -6.28 -17.03
C THR A 363 20.37 -7.61 -17.59
N PRO A 364 20.38 -8.72 -16.83
CA PRO A 364 19.78 -9.98 -17.28
C PRO A 364 18.27 -9.81 -17.55
N ASP A 365 17.79 -10.27 -18.71
CA ASP A 365 16.36 -10.32 -19.03
C ASP A 365 15.69 -11.50 -18.34
N LEU A 366 15.62 -11.41 -17.02
CA LEU A 366 15.05 -12.42 -16.12
C LEU A 366 14.20 -11.75 -15.04
N PRO A 367 13.07 -12.37 -14.64
CA PRO A 367 12.29 -11.94 -13.49
C PRO A 367 13.16 -11.80 -12.24
N THR A 368 12.85 -10.82 -11.40
CA THR A 368 13.67 -10.48 -10.24
C THR A 368 13.93 -11.69 -9.31
N TYR A 369 12.92 -12.54 -9.11
CA TYR A 369 13.08 -13.73 -8.26
C TYR A 369 14.08 -14.73 -8.85
N LYS A 370 14.14 -14.91 -10.18
CA LYS A 370 15.13 -15.77 -10.85
C LYS A 370 16.54 -15.18 -10.76
N ARG A 371 16.68 -13.86 -10.86
CA ARG A 371 17.94 -13.15 -10.63
C ARG A 371 18.45 -13.37 -9.20
N LEU A 372 17.56 -13.23 -8.20
CA LEU A 372 17.88 -13.53 -6.78
C LEU A 372 18.34 -14.98 -6.57
N ASP A 373 17.67 -15.94 -7.19
CA ASP A 373 18.04 -17.35 -7.09
C ASP A 373 19.41 -17.65 -7.72
N ASN A 374 19.71 -17.02 -8.86
CA ASN A 374 21.02 -17.13 -9.49
C ASN A 374 22.12 -16.48 -8.63
N TYR A 375 21.83 -15.30 -8.06
CA TYR A 375 22.75 -14.58 -7.18
C TYR A 375 23.10 -15.41 -5.92
N ARG A 376 22.11 -16.06 -5.30
CA ARG A 376 22.31 -16.99 -4.17
C ARG A 376 23.18 -18.18 -4.51
N LYS A 377 23.23 -18.59 -5.79
CA LYS A 377 24.10 -19.65 -6.31
C LYS A 377 25.50 -19.15 -6.70
N GLY A 378 25.81 -17.87 -6.45
CA GLY A 378 27.10 -17.27 -6.71
C GLY A 378 27.27 -16.68 -8.12
N VAL A 379 26.21 -16.52 -8.90
CA VAL A 379 26.26 -15.82 -10.18
C VAL A 379 26.24 -14.31 -9.91
N PRO A 380 27.28 -13.54 -10.26
CA PRO A 380 27.30 -12.09 -10.05
C PRO A 380 26.21 -11.39 -10.84
N ASP A 381 25.52 -10.45 -10.20
CA ASP A 381 24.52 -9.58 -10.82
C ASP A 381 24.59 -8.17 -10.22
N TYR A 382 25.46 -7.34 -10.78
CA TYR A 382 25.70 -5.98 -10.30
C TYR A 382 24.46 -5.08 -10.42
N GLN A 383 23.61 -5.33 -11.41
CA GLN A 383 22.37 -4.58 -11.60
C GLN A 383 21.32 -4.98 -10.55
N LEU A 384 21.37 -6.21 -10.03
CA LEU A 384 20.53 -6.62 -8.90
C LEU A 384 20.97 -5.94 -7.60
N GLU A 385 22.28 -5.79 -7.37
CA GLU A 385 22.82 -5.06 -6.20
C GLU A 385 22.40 -3.59 -6.24
N GLN A 386 22.49 -2.95 -7.41
CA GLN A 386 21.98 -1.59 -7.65
C GLN A 386 20.47 -1.50 -7.40
N LEU A 387 19.71 -2.45 -7.93
CA LEU A 387 18.25 -2.53 -7.75
C LEU A 387 17.89 -2.66 -6.28
N TYR A 388 18.61 -3.49 -5.53
CA TYR A 388 18.39 -3.69 -4.08
C TYR A 388 18.60 -2.39 -3.29
N TYR A 389 19.69 -1.65 -3.58
CA TYR A 389 19.94 -0.35 -2.98
C TYR A 389 18.81 0.65 -3.29
N GLN A 390 18.41 0.75 -4.54
CA GLN A 390 17.35 1.67 -4.97
C GLN A 390 15.98 1.25 -4.42
N PHE A 391 15.74 -0.04 -4.22
CA PHE A 391 14.53 -0.53 -3.56
C PHE A 391 14.45 -0.07 -2.10
N GLY A 392 15.55 -0.14 -1.35
CA GLY A 392 15.59 0.40 0.01
C GLY A 392 15.27 1.90 0.07
N ARG A 393 15.80 2.69 -0.88
CA ARG A 393 15.46 4.12 -1.01
C ARG A 393 13.97 4.34 -1.37
N TYR A 394 13.46 3.55 -2.31
CA TYR A 394 12.05 3.56 -2.67
C TYR A 394 11.16 3.32 -1.45
N LEU A 395 11.42 2.25 -0.69
CA LEU A 395 10.67 1.92 0.52
C LEU A 395 10.69 3.07 1.53
N LEU A 396 11.84 3.72 1.73
CA LEU A 396 11.94 4.87 2.64
C LEU A 396 11.10 6.06 2.15
N ILE A 397 11.15 6.42 0.88
CA ILE A 397 10.36 7.51 0.31
C ILE A 397 8.86 7.19 0.37
N ALA A 398 8.48 5.96 0.05
CA ALA A 398 7.08 5.53 0.04
C ALA A 398 6.48 5.38 1.44
N SER A 399 7.31 5.16 2.48
CA SER A 399 6.85 4.96 3.86
C SER A 399 7.09 6.16 4.78
N SER A 400 7.81 7.19 4.38
CA SER A 400 8.15 8.33 5.25
C SER A 400 8.14 9.65 4.48
N ARG A 401 7.17 10.51 4.79
CA ARG A 401 6.99 11.82 4.16
C ARG A 401 6.73 12.89 5.22
N PRO A 402 7.05 14.17 4.94
CA PRO A 402 6.76 15.28 5.86
C PRO A 402 5.30 15.31 6.32
N GLY A 403 5.07 15.73 7.55
CA GLY A 403 3.71 15.87 8.11
C GLY A 403 3.11 14.58 8.69
N ASN A 404 3.85 13.48 8.70
CA ASN A 404 3.44 12.21 9.30
C ASN A 404 4.56 11.60 10.16
N MET A 405 4.28 10.46 10.81
CA MET A 405 5.27 9.72 11.59
C MET A 405 6.43 9.23 10.70
N PRO A 406 7.66 9.10 11.23
CA PRO A 406 8.77 8.49 10.50
C PRO A 406 8.49 7.03 10.16
N ALA A 407 9.27 6.46 9.23
CA ALA A 407 9.21 5.04 8.94
C ALA A 407 9.49 4.23 10.22
N ASN A 408 8.68 3.21 10.46
CA ASN A 408 8.89 2.23 11.54
C ASN A 408 9.54 0.94 10.99
N LEU A 409 9.82 -0.02 11.87
CA LEU A 409 10.45 -1.28 11.49
C LEU A 409 9.57 -2.11 10.52
N GLN A 410 8.25 -2.07 10.71
CA GLN A 410 7.30 -2.80 9.88
C GLN A 410 7.10 -2.13 8.49
N GLY A 411 7.57 -0.90 8.33
CA GLY A 411 7.27 -0.10 7.14
C GLY A 411 5.84 0.43 7.16
N LEU A 412 5.25 0.50 5.97
CA LEU A 412 3.87 0.98 5.77
C LEU A 412 2.93 -0.16 5.30
N TRP A 413 3.50 -1.33 5.05
CA TRP A 413 2.84 -2.48 4.42
C TRP A 413 2.62 -3.66 5.33
#